data_81b30c835240cc8165937c3222da1d54
#
_entry.id   81b30c835240cc8165937c3222da1d54
#
_cell.length_a   1.000
_cell.length_b   1.000
_cell.length_c   1.000
_cell.angle_alpha   90.00
_cell.angle_beta   90.00
_cell.angle_gamma   90.00
#
_symmetry.space_group_name_H-M   'P 1'
#
loop_
_entity.id
_entity.type
_entity.pdbx_description
1 polymer ?
#
loop_
_entity_poly.entity_id
_entity_poly.type
_entity_poly.pdbx_seq_one_letter_code
_entity_poly.pdbx_strand_id
1 'polypeptide(L)'
;YGGLVVYKDGYAFSNHATDPARLNGQHGCNAFDLVRIHKFGAEDTGIKEDTPINRRPSFLKMGELATKDTKVKRYILKQRAKSVKDDFEGVDFEESGQLGSEQTQEDGETWKDKLTLNKKMEVENTPTNLVLLFLNDPELKQIKFDTFRNRDFSFSERFKNTKGAIINEESTGKISLYFFTEWNIKVRQSSIFDYLQTTATERSFNPVQDFIRREEWDGTKRIETALIDYLGAAD
;
A
#
# COMPACT_ATOMS: atom_id res chain seq x y z
N TYR A 1 -27.15 -7.56 38.00
CA TYR A 1 -27.39 -6.19 37.48
C TYR A 1 -26.22 -5.81 36.60
N GLY A 2 -26.41 -5.92 35.27
CA GLY A 2 -25.37 -5.51 34.32
C GLY A 2 -25.30 -3.99 34.26
N GLY A 3 -24.21 -3.41 34.73
CA GLY A 3 -23.98 -1.97 34.64
C GLY A 3 -23.75 -1.47 33.23
N LEU A 4 -23.22 -2.31 32.34
CA LEU A 4 -22.95 -2.04 30.94
C LEU A 4 -23.79 -2.97 30.05
N VAL A 5 -24.51 -2.40 29.10
CA VAL A 5 -25.27 -3.14 28.06
C VAL A 5 -24.57 -2.97 26.74
N VAL A 6 -24.28 -4.08 26.06
CA VAL A 6 -23.73 -4.10 24.70
C VAL A 6 -24.83 -4.48 23.73
N TYR A 7 -25.07 -3.64 22.74
CA TYR A 7 -26.07 -3.85 21.70
C TYR A 7 -25.50 -4.62 20.49
N LYS A 8 -26.39 -5.23 19.71
CA LYS A 8 -25.98 -6.05 18.54
C LYS A 8 -25.25 -5.27 17.45
N ASP A 9 -25.46 -3.97 17.39
CA ASP A 9 -24.79 -3.04 16.47
C ASP A 9 -23.37 -2.63 16.92
N GLY A 10 -22.89 -3.20 18.03
CA GLY A 10 -21.54 -2.96 18.53
C GLY A 10 -21.40 -1.72 19.42
N TYR A 11 -22.52 -1.08 19.79
CA TYR A 11 -22.50 0.01 20.75
C TYR A 11 -22.75 -0.50 22.18
N ALA A 12 -22.16 0.18 23.15
CA ALA A 12 -22.33 -0.11 24.56
C ALA A 12 -22.85 1.13 25.31
N PHE A 13 -23.69 0.91 26.27
CA PHE A 13 -24.22 1.96 27.15
C PHE A 13 -24.06 1.56 28.60
N SER A 14 -23.53 2.45 29.44
CA SER A 14 -23.43 2.23 30.88
C SER A 14 -24.56 2.90 31.63
N ASN A 15 -25.21 2.12 32.50
CA ASN A 15 -26.25 2.60 33.39
C ASN A 15 -25.69 3.07 34.76
N HIS A 16 -24.37 2.88 34.99
CA HIS A 16 -23.72 3.32 36.22
C HIS A 16 -23.44 4.82 36.21
N ALA A 17 -23.88 5.51 37.27
CA ALA A 17 -23.73 6.96 37.39
C ALA A 17 -22.26 7.44 37.41
N THR A 18 -21.36 6.59 37.90
CA THR A 18 -19.92 6.88 38.04
C THR A 18 -19.08 6.37 36.88
N ASP A 19 -19.68 5.67 35.93
CA ASP A 19 -18.95 5.15 34.77
C ASP A 19 -18.67 6.28 33.79
N PRO A 20 -17.42 6.53 33.42
CA PRO A 20 -17.08 7.54 32.43
C PRO A 20 -17.80 7.35 31.08
N ALA A 21 -18.14 6.13 30.71
CA ALA A 21 -18.87 5.84 29.47
C ALA A 21 -20.29 6.42 29.45
N ARG A 22 -20.92 6.65 30.62
CA ARG A 22 -22.21 7.33 30.72
C ARG A 22 -22.15 8.80 30.34
N LEU A 23 -20.99 9.43 30.55
CA LEU A 23 -20.78 10.87 30.32
C LEU A 23 -20.65 11.22 28.83
N ASN A 24 -20.62 10.23 27.92
CA ASN A 24 -20.56 10.45 26.50
C ASN A 24 -21.91 10.86 25.86
N GLY A 25 -22.84 11.33 26.66
CA GLY A 25 -24.17 11.81 26.26
C GLY A 25 -25.18 10.67 26.02
N GLN A 26 -26.29 10.98 25.34
CA GLN A 26 -27.39 10.04 25.07
C GLN A 26 -27.05 8.96 24.03
N HIS A 27 -25.83 9.01 23.48
CA HIS A 27 -25.36 8.09 22.44
C HIS A 27 -24.48 7.01 23.06
N GLY A 28 -24.71 5.74 22.72
CA GLY A 28 -23.84 4.64 23.15
C GLY A 28 -22.40 4.84 22.67
N CYS A 29 -21.46 4.22 23.39
CA CYS A 29 -20.05 4.22 23.04
C CYS A 29 -19.74 3.05 22.11
N ASN A 30 -19.03 3.28 21.02
CA ASN A 30 -18.41 2.20 20.26
C ASN A 30 -17.14 1.69 20.98
N ALA A 31 -16.51 0.62 20.48
CA ALA A 31 -15.32 0.04 21.12
C ALA A 31 -14.16 1.05 21.24
N PHE A 32 -13.97 1.92 20.24
CA PHE A 32 -12.95 2.97 20.29
C PHE A 32 -13.23 3.97 21.40
N ASP A 33 -14.47 4.45 21.51
CA ASP A 33 -14.87 5.40 22.55
C ASP A 33 -14.78 4.82 23.96
N LEU A 34 -15.15 3.54 24.14
CA LEU A 34 -15.00 2.87 25.44
C LEU A 34 -13.54 2.87 25.90
N VAL A 35 -12.62 2.44 25.06
CA VAL A 35 -11.19 2.42 25.40
C VAL A 35 -10.66 3.83 25.61
N ARG A 36 -11.03 4.78 24.72
CA ARG A 36 -10.64 6.20 24.82
C ARG A 36 -11.02 6.82 26.15
N ILE A 37 -12.29 6.69 26.54
CA ILE A 37 -12.83 7.32 27.75
C ILE A 37 -12.20 6.72 29.00
N HIS A 38 -12.11 5.39 29.08
CA HIS A 38 -11.56 4.73 30.25
C HIS A 38 -10.05 4.91 30.40
N LYS A 39 -9.31 4.93 29.27
CA LYS A 39 -7.86 4.99 29.32
C LYS A 39 -7.31 6.42 29.30
N PHE A 40 -7.97 7.31 28.58
CA PHE A 40 -7.47 8.66 28.32
C PHE A 40 -8.48 9.76 28.69
N GLY A 41 -9.65 9.44 29.23
CA GLY A 41 -10.69 10.43 29.54
C GLY A 41 -10.22 11.50 30.52
N ALA A 42 -9.32 11.17 31.45
CA ALA A 42 -8.72 12.14 32.39
C ALA A 42 -7.94 13.27 31.69
N GLU A 43 -7.44 13.05 30.49
CA GLU A 43 -6.70 14.05 29.69
C GLU A 43 -7.61 15.17 29.16
N ASP A 44 -8.91 14.93 29.12
CA ASP A 44 -9.91 15.92 28.72
C ASP A 44 -10.36 16.84 29.85
N THR A 45 -9.78 16.71 31.05
CA THR A 45 -10.10 17.53 32.20
C THR A 45 -9.77 18.99 31.91
N GLY A 46 -10.75 19.88 32.08
CA GLY A 46 -10.60 21.32 31.88
C GLY A 46 -10.77 21.77 30.41
N ILE A 47 -11.11 20.87 29.50
CA ILE A 47 -11.44 21.23 28.13
C ILE A 47 -12.88 21.73 28.05
N LYS A 48 -13.12 22.73 27.19
CA LYS A 48 -14.46 23.26 26.97
C LYS A 48 -15.38 22.15 26.43
N GLU A 49 -16.61 22.09 26.95
CA GLU A 49 -17.60 21.06 26.59
C GLU A 49 -17.94 21.03 25.09
N ASP A 50 -17.91 22.18 24.42
CA ASP A 50 -18.17 22.35 23.01
C ASP A 50 -17.01 21.92 22.10
N THR A 51 -15.85 21.52 22.68
CA THR A 51 -14.72 21.04 21.91
C THR A 51 -15.07 19.74 21.18
N PRO A 52 -14.98 19.71 19.82
CA PRO A 52 -15.24 18.50 19.07
C PRO A 52 -14.39 17.32 19.53
N ILE A 53 -14.97 16.12 19.60
CA ILE A 53 -14.32 14.91 20.13
C ILE A 53 -12.98 14.64 19.41
N ASN A 54 -12.92 14.82 18.09
CA ASN A 54 -11.71 14.59 17.29
C ASN A 54 -10.56 15.57 17.57
N ARG A 55 -10.80 16.64 18.34
CA ARG A 55 -9.79 17.61 18.77
C ARG A 55 -9.38 17.45 20.23
N ARG A 56 -10.02 16.56 20.97
CA ARG A 56 -9.73 16.31 22.39
C ARG A 56 -8.44 15.52 22.56
N PRO A 57 -7.63 15.79 23.60
CA PRO A 57 -6.41 15.04 23.90
C PRO A 57 -6.63 13.54 24.01
N SER A 58 -7.73 13.11 24.65
CA SER A 58 -8.08 11.70 24.74
C SER A 58 -8.22 11.03 23.38
N PHE A 59 -8.80 11.72 22.40
CA PHE A 59 -8.96 11.20 21.04
C PHE A 59 -7.60 11.08 20.31
N LEU A 60 -6.75 12.08 20.46
CA LEU A 60 -5.41 12.06 19.87
C LEU A 60 -4.56 10.92 20.44
N LYS A 61 -4.56 10.74 21.76
CA LYS A 61 -3.84 9.63 22.42
C LYS A 61 -4.41 8.26 22.07
N MET A 62 -5.72 8.15 21.93
CA MET A 62 -6.34 6.91 21.46
C MET A 62 -5.95 6.61 20.01
N GLY A 63 -5.88 7.62 19.15
CA GLY A 63 -5.37 7.48 17.78
C GLY A 63 -3.93 6.96 17.76
N GLU A 64 -3.06 7.52 18.60
CA GLU A 64 -1.67 7.04 18.74
C GLU A 64 -1.59 5.58 19.23
N LEU A 65 -2.46 5.19 20.16
CA LEU A 65 -2.54 3.79 20.60
C LEU A 65 -2.98 2.87 19.46
N ALA A 66 -4.03 3.25 18.75
CA ALA A 66 -4.57 2.46 17.65
C ALA A 66 -3.57 2.29 16.50
N THR A 67 -2.77 3.32 16.20
CA THR A 67 -1.72 3.23 15.14
C THR A 67 -0.56 2.31 15.52
N LYS A 68 -0.36 2.03 16.81
CA LYS A 68 0.65 1.09 17.30
C LYS A 68 0.17 -0.37 17.29
N ASP A 69 -1.14 -0.60 17.28
CA ASP A 69 -1.70 -1.95 17.26
C ASP A 69 -1.71 -2.49 15.81
N THR A 70 -0.99 -3.59 15.60
CA THR A 70 -0.81 -4.21 14.28
C THR A 70 -2.12 -4.72 13.70
N LYS A 71 -3.03 -5.26 14.54
CA LYS A 71 -4.34 -5.77 14.08
C LYS A 71 -5.25 -4.62 13.64
N VAL A 72 -5.27 -3.54 14.41
CA VAL A 72 -6.01 -2.32 14.06
C VAL A 72 -5.47 -1.70 12.78
N LYS A 73 -4.15 -1.61 12.65
CA LYS A 73 -3.48 -1.12 11.44
C LYS A 73 -3.87 -1.93 10.21
N ARG A 74 -3.77 -3.28 10.27
CA ARG A 74 -4.17 -4.18 9.18
C ARG A 74 -5.64 -3.99 8.80
N TYR A 75 -6.52 -3.90 9.79
CA TYR A 75 -7.95 -3.68 9.55
C TYR A 75 -8.22 -2.37 8.82
N ILE A 76 -7.60 -1.27 9.25
CA ILE A 76 -7.77 0.05 8.64
C ILE A 76 -7.27 0.05 7.19
N LEU A 77 -6.09 -0.51 6.93
CA LEU A 77 -5.53 -0.60 5.57
C LEU A 77 -6.44 -1.43 4.65
N LYS A 78 -7.01 -2.53 5.16
CA LYS A 78 -7.95 -3.38 4.42
C LYS A 78 -9.27 -2.65 4.10
N GLN A 79 -9.84 -1.91 5.06
CA GLN A 79 -11.08 -1.16 4.85
C GLN A 79 -10.90 -0.05 3.81
N ARG A 80 -9.77 0.65 3.84
CA ARG A 80 -9.49 1.71 2.86
C ARG A 80 -9.30 1.19 1.45
N ALA A 81 -8.59 0.08 1.29
CA ALA A 81 -8.47 -0.57 -0.02
C ALA A 81 -9.84 -0.95 -0.60
N LYS A 82 -10.82 -1.29 0.25
CA LYS A 82 -12.20 -1.57 -0.17
C LYS A 82 -12.96 -0.29 -0.54
N SER A 83 -12.88 0.75 0.29
CA SER A 83 -13.57 2.03 0.05
C SER A 83 -13.12 2.69 -1.25
N VAL A 84 -11.83 2.68 -1.55
CA VAL A 84 -11.31 3.23 -2.80
C VAL A 84 -11.84 2.47 -4.02
N LYS A 85 -11.99 1.13 -3.94
CA LYS A 85 -12.63 0.37 -5.02
C LYS A 85 -14.09 0.75 -5.24
N ASP A 86 -14.84 0.91 -4.16
CA ASP A 86 -16.26 1.27 -4.22
C ASP A 86 -16.47 2.70 -4.79
N ASP A 87 -15.58 3.66 -4.50
CA ASP A 87 -15.62 5.04 -5.01
C ASP A 87 -15.28 5.16 -6.51
N PHE A 88 -14.62 4.14 -7.08
CA PHE A 88 -14.24 4.08 -8.49
C PHE A 88 -15.03 3.02 -9.30
N GLU A 89 -16.09 2.43 -8.75
CA GLU A 89 -17.07 1.59 -9.50
C GLU A 89 -17.76 2.43 -10.58
N GLY A 90 -17.23 2.37 -11.80
CA GLY A 90 -17.75 3.10 -12.96
C GLY A 90 -16.69 3.65 -13.90
N VAL A 91 -15.44 3.56 -13.52
CA VAL A 91 -14.30 3.81 -14.42
C VAL A 91 -13.77 2.45 -14.84
N ASP A 92 -14.02 2.07 -16.10
CA ASP A 92 -13.46 0.85 -16.71
C ASP A 92 -11.93 0.93 -16.74
N PHE A 93 -11.33 0.63 -15.60
CA PHE A 93 -9.94 0.14 -15.58
C PHE A 93 -10.04 -1.35 -15.82
N GLU A 94 -9.60 -1.79 -17.00
CA GLU A 94 -9.52 -3.22 -17.31
C GLU A 94 -8.94 -3.97 -16.11
N GLU A 95 -9.72 -4.91 -15.61
CA GLU A 95 -9.44 -5.76 -14.45
C GLU A 95 -8.34 -6.78 -14.84
N SER A 96 -7.11 -6.29 -15.02
CA SER A 96 -5.93 -7.13 -15.22
C SER A 96 -5.10 -7.17 -13.95
N GLY A 97 -5.60 -7.89 -12.98
CA GLY A 97 -4.87 -8.17 -11.75
C GLY A 97 -5.78 -8.86 -10.76
N GLN A 98 -5.89 -10.18 -10.87
CA GLN A 98 -6.26 -10.99 -9.70
C GLN A 98 -5.42 -10.47 -8.53
N LEU A 99 -6.08 -9.87 -7.54
CA LEU A 99 -5.50 -9.76 -6.21
C LEU A 99 -5.01 -11.15 -5.87
N GLY A 100 -3.68 -11.34 -5.95
CA GLY A 100 -3.06 -12.56 -5.50
C GLY A 100 -3.66 -12.82 -4.14
N SER A 101 -4.32 -13.97 -3.99
CA SER A 101 -4.74 -14.50 -2.71
C SER A 101 -3.47 -14.55 -1.86
N GLU A 102 -3.20 -13.47 -1.12
CA GLU A 102 -2.29 -13.53 0.00
C GLU A 102 -2.92 -14.56 0.92
N GLN A 103 -2.41 -15.80 0.84
CA GLN A 103 -2.68 -16.81 1.84
C GLN A 103 -2.30 -16.17 3.15
N THR A 104 -3.31 -15.76 3.90
CA THR A 104 -3.22 -15.30 5.26
C THR A 104 -2.67 -16.44 6.11
N GLN A 105 -1.34 -16.46 6.25
CA GLN A 105 -0.76 -17.00 7.47
C GLN A 105 -1.11 -15.97 8.55
N GLU A 106 -2.02 -16.33 9.41
CA GLU A 106 -2.67 -15.44 10.38
C GLU A 106 -1.74 -14.83 11.43
N ASP A 107 -0.46 -15.19 11.51
CA ASP A 107 0.46 -14.78 12.58
C ASP A 107 1.84 -14.23 12.13
N GLY A 108 2.08 -14.01 10.83
CA GLY A 108 3.34 -13.44 10.33
C GLY A 108 3.32 -11.92 10.25
N GLU A 109 4.40 -11.25 10.69
CA GLU A 109 4.62 -9.83 10.47
C GLU A 109 4.70 -9.57 8.95
N THR A 110 3.75 -8.80 8.41
CA THR A 110 3.72 -8.45 6.98
C THR A 110 4.47 -7.14 6.75
N TRP A 111 4.95 -6.87 5.50
CA TRP A 111 5.57 -5.60 5.17
C TRP A 111 4.63 -4.40 5.41
N LYS A 112 3.31 -4.61 5.34
CA LYS A 112 2.30 -3.58 5.64
C LYS A 112 2.34 -3.13 7.10
N ASP A 113 2.78 -4.01 8.01
CA ASP A 113 2.89 -3.69 9.44
C ASP A 113 4.03 -2.69 9.70
N LYS A 114 5.01 -2.62 8.80
CA LYS A 114 6.14 -1.68 8.87
C LYS A 114 5.79 -0.27 8.37
N LEU A 115 4.64 -0.09 7.69
CA LEU A 115 4.21 1.22 7.25
C LEU A 115 3.88 2.12 8.45
N THR A 116 4.36 3.35 8.42
CA THR A 116 3.96 4.39 9.38
C THR A 116 2.67 5.06 8.94
N LEU A 117 1.76 5.23 9.91
CA LEU A 117 0.49 5.92 9.70
C LEU A 117 0.51 7.28 10.42
N ASN A 118 -0.11 8.28 9.80
CA ASN A 118 -0.30 9.59 10.40
C ASN A 118 -1.43 9.58 11.45
N LYS A 119 -1.67 10.71 12.13
CA LYS A 119 -2.72 10.86 13.14
C LYS A 119 -4.14 10.61 12.61
N LYS A 120 -4.34 10.64 11.30
CA LYS A 120 -5.61 10.32 10.63
C LYS A 120 -5.68 8.86 10.20
N MET A 121 -4.73 8.04 10.64
CA MET A 121 -4.63 6.63 10.26
C MET A 121 -4.39 6.42 8.76
N GLU A 122 -3.77 7.38 8.07
CA GLU A 122 -3.39 7.27 6.66
C GLU A 122 -1.92 6.92 6.56
N VAL A 123 -1.55 6.21 5.48
CA VAL A 123 -0.13 5.94 5.21
C VAL A 123 0.59 7.28 5.04
N GLU A 124 1.59 7.50 5.87
CA GLU A 124 2.34 8.74 5.88
C GLU A 124 3.23 8.84 4.65
N ASN A 125 3.27 10.03 4.03
CA ASN A 125 4.16 10.28 2.89
C ASN A 125 5.61 10.47 3.36
N THR A 126 6.26 9.38 3.72
CA THR A 126 7.67 9.34 4.14
C THR A 126 8.51 8.56 3.14
N PRO A 127 9.81 8.89 2.98
CA PRO A 127 10.71 8.12 2.14
C PRO A 127 10.71 6.63 2.47
N THR A 128 10.69 6.27 3.75
CA THR A 128 10.65 4.87 4.21
C THR A 128 9.40 4.15 3.71
N ASN A 129 8.23 4.76 3.86
CA ASN A 129 6.99 4.16 3.36
C ASN A 129 7.01 4.01 1.84
N LEU A 130 7.50 5.02 1.11
CA LEU A 130 7.58 4.96 -0.36
C LEU A 130 8.50 3.83 -0.82
N VAL A 131 9.68 3.69 -0.20
CA VAL A 131 10.59 2.57 -0.50
C VAL A 131 9.93 1.22 -0.20
N LEU A 132 9.25 1.07 0.96
CA LEU A 132 8.54 -0.16 1.31
C LEU A 132 7.45 -0.50 0.28
N LEU A 133 6.72 0.50 -0.21
CA LEU A 133 5.69 0.33 -1.24
C LEU A 133 6.31 -0.08 -2.58
N PHE A 134 7.36 0.60 -3.04
CA PHE A 134 8.04 0.21 -4.27
C PHE A 134 8.60 -1.21 -4.23
N LEU A 135 9.09 -1.66 -3.07
CA LEU A 135 9.68 -3.00 -2.93
C LEU A 135 8.63 -4.12 -2.81
N ASN A 136 7.47 -3.85 -2.22
CA ASN A 136 6.56 -4.91 -1.80
C ASN A 136 5.16 -4.86 -2.43
N ASP A 137 4.70 -3.69 -2.90
CA ASP A 137 3.39 -3.57 -3.54
C ASP A 137 3.32 -4.42 -4.81
N PRO A 138 2.24 -5.21 -5.02
CA PRO A 138 2.12 -6.14 -6.14
C PRO A 138 2.33 -5.52 -7.52
N GLU A 139 1.89 -4.27 -7.72
CA GLU A 139 2.02 -3.56 -8.99
C GLU A 139 3.40 -2.90 -9.12
N LEU A 140 3.82 -2.17 -8.09
CA LEU A 140 5.08 -1.42 -8.12
C LEU A 140 6.31 -2.33 -8.17
N LYS A 141 6.28 -3.50 -7.52
CA LYS A 141 7.38 -4.47 -7.58
C LYS A 141 7.61 -5.07 -8.97
N GLN A 142 6.65 -4.92 -9.88
CA GLN A 142 6.80 -5.35 -11.27
C GLN A 142 7.63 -4.36 -12.11
N ILE A 143 8.01 -3.22 -11.55
CA ILE A 143 8.97 -2.33 -12.18
C ILE A 143 10.37 -2.82 -11.84
N LYS A 144 11.16 -3.12 -12.86
CA LYS A 144 12.52 -3.66 -12.75
C LYS A 144 13.49 -2.87 -13.61
N PHE A 145 14.76 -2.93 -13.29
CA PHE A 145 15.81 -2.29 -14.09
C PHE A 145 16.33 -3.24 -15.16
N ASP A 146 16.18 -2.86 -16.43
CA ASP A 146 16.75 -3.57 -17.58
C ASP A 146 18.22 -3.16 -17.75
N THR A 147 19.13 -4.04 -17.36
CA THR A 147 20.58 -3.76 -17.41
C THR A 147 21.14 -3.72 -18.83
N PHE A 148 20.47 -4.33 -19.80
CA PHE A 148 20.88 -4.28 -21.20
C PHE A 148 20.55 -2.93 -21.84
N ARG A 149 19.32 -2.42 -21.61
CA ARG A 149 18.88 -1.12 -22.12
C ARG A 149 19.25 0.05 -21.22
N ASN A 150 19.71 -0.24 -20.00
CA ASN A 150 20.00 0.74 -18.95
C ASN A 150 18.78 1.65 -18.66
N ARG A 151 17.60 1.03 -18.46
CA ARG A 151 16.32 1.71 -18.27
C ARG A 151 15.42 0.95 -17.33
N ASP A 152 14.56 1.68 -16.60
CA ASP A 152 13.46 1.08 -15.85
C ASP A 152 12.40 0.56 -16.81
N PHE A 153 11.90 -0.63 -16.52
CA PHE A 153 10.95 -1.37 -17.34
C PHE A 153 9.80 -1.87 -16.49
N SER A 154 8.55 -1.66 -16.92
CA SER A 154 7.35 -2.15 -16.25
C SER A 154 6.84 -3.44 -16.88
N PHE A 155 6.71 -4.47 -16.05
CA PHE A 155 5.97 -5.69 -16.41
C PHE A 155 4.47 -5.55 -16.09
N SER A 156 4.06 -4.57 -15.25
CA SER A 156 2.67 -4.23 -15.02
C SER A 156 2.10 -3.46 -16.21
N GLU A 157 0.96 -3.90 -16.74
CA GLU A 157 0.22 -3.17 -17.79
C GLU A 157 -0.21 -1.78 -17.32
N ARG A 158 -0.46 -1.63 -16.04
CA ARG A 158 -0.95 -0.39 -15.42
C ARG A 158 -0.01 0.80 -15.60
N PHE A 159 1.30 0.54 -15.70
CA PHE A 159 2.32 1.58 -15.81
C PHE A 159 2.96 1.67 -17.20
N LYS A 160 2.56 0.83 -18.15
CA LYS A 160 2.97 0.97 -19.53
C LYS A 160 2.47 2.28 -20.11
N ASN A 161 3.24 2.85 -21.00
CA ASN A 161 2.91 4.08 -21.71
C ASN A 161 2.61 3.79 -23.19
N THR A 162 2.22 4.83 -23.92
CA THR A 162 1.88 4.72 -25.36
C THR A 162 3.04 4.20 -26.24
N LYS A 163 4.28 4.32 -25.76
CA LYS A 163 5.49 3.84 -26.47
C LYS A 163 5.98 2.48 -25.99
N GLY A 164 5.29 1.87 -25.00
CA GLY A 164 5.61 0.53 -24.50
C GLY A 164 5.91 0.51 -22.99
N ALA A 165 6.73 -0.43 -22.57
CA ALA A 165 6.96 -0.77 -21.18
C ALA A 165 8.15 -0.03 -20.51
N ILE A 166 8.94 0.71 -21.27
CA ILE A 166 10.03 1.53 -20.72
C ILE A 166 9.42 2.72 -19.98
N ILE A 167 9.81 2.90 -18.72
CA ILE A 167 9.29 3.98 -17.87
C ILE A 167 9.70 5.36 -18.42
N ASN A 168 8.73 6.23 -18.58
CA ASN A 168 8.88 7.61 -19.01
C ASN A 168 7.99 8.55 -18.15
N GLU A 169 7.86 9.80 -18.54
CA GLU A 169 7.03 10.79 -17.83
C GLU A 169 5.55 10.40 -17.77
N GLU A 170 4.99 9.79 -18.83
CA GLU A 170 3.63 9.27 -18.82
C GLU A 170 3.48 8.13 -17.78
N SER A 171 4.44 7.22 -17.74
CA SER A 171 4.46 6.13 -16.76
C SER A 171 4.56 6.66 -15.33
N THR A 172 5.40 7.66 -15.08
CA THR A 172 5.52 8.26 -13.74
C THR A 172 4.25 9.02 -13.35
N GLY A 173 3.53 9.59 -14.31
CA GLY A 173 2.19 10.14 -14.10
C GLY A 173 1.20 9.08 -13.62
N LYS A 174 1.17 7.91 -14.28
CA LYS A 174 0.34 6.77 -13.89
C LYS A 174 0.71 6.23 -12.51
N ILE A 175 2.01 6.13 -12.21
CA ILE A 175 2.50 5.73 -10.87
C ILE A 175 2.08 6.74 -9.81
N SER A 176 2.19 8.04 -10.08
CA SER A 176 1.76 9.09 -9.14
C SER A 176 0.25 9.00 -8.86
N LEU A 177 -0.55 8.77 -9.90
CA LEU A 177 -2.00 8.55 -9.76
C LEU A 177 -2.29 7.28 -8.94
N TYR A 178 -1.57 6.19 -9.19
CA TYR A 178 -1.67 4.95 -8.44
C TYR A 178 -1.41 5.16 -6.94
N PHE A 179 -0.35 5.88 -6.56
CA PHE A 179 -0.09 6.23 -5.17
C PHE A 179 -1.23 7.03 -4.54
N PHE A 180 -1.84 7.93 -5.31
CA PHE A 180 -2.96 8.71 -4.82
C PHE A 180 -4.23 7.86 -4.63
N THR A 181 -4.58 7.04 -5.61
CA THR A 181 -5.81 6.23 -5.60
C THR A 181 -5.75 5.07 -4.62
N GLU A 182 -4.65 4.32 -4.59
CA GLU A 182 -4.58 3.11 -3.76
C GLU A 182 -4.09 3.39 -2.33
N TRP A 183 -3.24 4.40 -2.16
CA TRP A 183 -2.56 4.66 -0.89
C TRP A 183 -2.88 6.02 -0.27
N ASN A 184 -3.63 6.87 -0.96
CA ASN A 184 -3.91 8.26 -0.58
C ASN A 184 -2.62 9.08 -0.32
N ILE A 185 -1.57 8.80 -1.09
CA ILE A 185 -0.27 9.46 -0.99
C ILE A 185 -0.03 10.32 -2.23
N LYS A 186 0.30 11.60 -2.05
CA LYS A 186 0.68 12.49 -3.14
C LYS A 186 2.19 12.43 -3.36
N VAL A 187 2.64 11.77 -4.43
CA VAL A 187 4.05 11.67 -4.80
C VAL A 187 4.31 12.54 -6.03
N ARG A 188 5.37 13.35 -5.99
CA ARG A 188 5.80 14.13 -7.17
C ARG A 188 6.43 13.20 -8.21
N GLN A 189 6.13 13.42 -9.49
CA GLN A 189 6.67 12.61 -10.58
C GLN A 189 8.21 12.59 -10.61
N SER A 190 8.86 13.71 -10.33
CA SER A 190 10.33 13.77 -10.24
C SER A 190 10.88 12.84 -9.16
N SER A 191 10.24 12.78 -8.00
CA SER A 191 10.68 11.89 -6.90
C SER A 191 10.48 10.41 -7.22
N ILE A 192 9.57 10.06 -8.13
CA ILE A 192 9.35 8.68 -8.54
C ILE A 192 10.61 8.10 -9.22
N PHE A 193 11.27 8.88 -10.06
CA PHE A 193 12.52 8.44 -10.70
C PHE A 193 13.62 8.15 -9.66
N ASP A 194 13.73 8.99 -8.61
CA ASP A 194 14.73 8.79 -7.54
C ASP A 194 14.49 7.46 -6.80
N TYR A 195 13.21 7.17 -6.50
CA TYR A 195 12.84 5.91 -5.84
C TYR A 195 13.03 4.71 -6.75
N LEU A 196 12.70 4.82 -8.05
CA LEU A 196 12.91 3.74 -9.01
C LEU A 196 14.40 3.44 -9.18
N GLN A 197 15.25 4.46 -9.28
CA GLN A 197 16.69 4.28 -9.37
C GLN A 197 17.24 3.46 -8.20
N THR A 198 16.69 3.64 -7.00
CA THR A 198 17.11 2.88 -5.82
C THR A 198 16.48 1.50 -5.77
N THR A 199 15.18 1.37 -6.02
CA THR A 199 14.44 0.13 -5.75
C THR A 199 14.37 -0.82 -6.95
N ALA A 200 14.30 -0.32 -8.18
CA ALA A 200 14.23 -1.15 -9.37
C ALA A 200 15.56 -1.85 -9.68
N THR A 201 16.68 -1.23 -9.30
CA THR A 201 18.03 -1.81 -9.45
C THR A 201 18.22 -3.07 -8.60
N GLU A 202 17.57 -3.17 -7.44
CA GLU A 202 17.57 -4.39 -6.62
C GLU A 202 16.90 -5.57 -7.34
N ARG A 203 16.05 -5.28 -8.31
CA ARG A 203 15.31 -6.26 -9.13
C ARG A 203 15.73 -6.19 -10.59
N SER A 204 17.01 -5.98 -10.82
CA SER A 204 17.54 -5.89 -12.19
C SER A 204 17.42 -7.22 -12.94
N PHE A 205 17.24 -7.13 -14.26
CA PHE A 205 17.22 -8.26 -15.17
C PHE A 205 17.97 -7.92 -16.45
N ASN A 206 18.40 -8.95 -17.19
CA ASN A 206 19.04 -8.79 -18.48
C ASN A 206 18.32 -9.68 -19.52
N PRO A 207 17.46 -9.10 -20.36
CA PRO A 207 16.66 -9.90 -21.31
C PRO A 207 17.49 -10.70 -22.30
N VAL A 208 18.67 -10.22 -22.65
CA VAL A 208 19.58 -10.93 -23.56
C VAL A 208 20.23 -12.12 -22.85
N GLN A 209 20.74 -11.93 -21.64
CA GLN A 209 21.29 -13.03 -20.86
C GLN A 209 20.24 -14.08 -20.51
N ASP A 210 19.03 -13.64 -20.18
CA ASP A 210 17.91 -14.53 -19.84
C ASP A 210 17.46 -15.33 -21.06
N PHE A 211 17.48 -14.72 -22.25
CA PHE A 211 17.25 -15.41 -23.52
C PHE A 211 18.32 -16.46 -23.77
N ILE A 212 19.61 -16.08 -23.75
CA ILE A 212 20.73 -17.00 -24.01
C ILE A 212 20.73 -18.18 -23.03
N ARG A 213 20.40 -17.95 -21.76
CA ARG A 213 20.36 -19.02 -20.75
C ARG A 213 19.22 -20.01 -20.91
N ARG A 214 18.13 -19.60 -21.59
CA ARG A 214 16.98 -20.48 -21.86
C ARG A 214 17.17 -21.33 -23.10
N GLU A 215 18.01 -20.86 -24.04
CA GLU A 215 18.30 -21.61 -25.27
C GLU A 215 19.30 -22.72 -24.98
N GLU A 216 18.91 -23.94 -25.32
CA GLU A 216 19.80 -25.09 -25.30
C GLU A 216 20.45 -25.24 -26.66
N TRP A 217 21.77 -25.49 -26.69
CA TRP A 217 22.46 -25.73 -27.92
C TRP A 217 21.99 -27.05 -28.55
N ASP A 218 21.50 -27.00 -29.77
CA ASP A 218 21.00 -28.14 -30.56
C ASP A 218 22.10 -29.04 -31.16
N GLY A 219 23.37 -28.77 -30.83
CA GLY A 219 24.51 -29.54 -31.30
C GLY A 219 24.99 -29.15 -32.72
N THR A 220 24.31 -28.23 -33.42
CA THR A 220 24.63 -27.86 -34.78
C THR A 220 25.73 -26.80 -34.82
N LYS A 221 26.83 -27.07 -35.50
CA LYS A 221 27.97 -26.15 -35.66
C LYS A 221 27.68 -25.10 -36.71
N ARG A 222 26.95 -24.05 -36.36
CA ARG A 222 26.57 -22.96 -37.27
C ARG A 222 27.64 -21.91 -37.48
N ILE A 223 28.63 -21.81 -36.60
CA ILE A 223 29.64 -20.76 -36.65
C ILE A 223 30.56 -20.97 -37.89
N GLU A 224 30.87 -22.22 -38.22
CA GLU A 224 31.78 -22.58 -39.32
C GLU A 224 31.18 -22.14 -40.68
N THR A 225 29.88 -22.18 -40.84
CA THR A 225 29.18 -21.85 -42.09
C THR A 225 28.34 -20.55 -42.00
N ALA A 226 28.42 -19.82 -40.88
CA ALA A 226 27.56 -18.67 -40.61
C ALA A 226 27.59 -17.59 -41.70
N LEU A 227 28.77 -17.33 -42.29
CA LEU A 227 28.93 -16.33 -43.34
C LEU A 227 28.25 -16.77 -44.64
N ILE A 228 28.32 -18.06 -44.94
CA ILE A 228 27.70 -18.65 -46.14
C ILE A 228 26.18 -18.73 -45.93
N ASP A 229 25.76 -19.37 -44.86
CA ASP A 229 24.34 -19.72 -44.63
C ASP A 229 23.45 -18.50 -44.34
N TYR A 230 23.99 -17.50 -43.61
CA TYR A 230 23.20 -16.35 -43.18
C TYR A 230 23.54 -15.03 -43.85
N LEU A 231 24.73 -14.88 -44.39
CA LEU A 231 25.17 -13.64 -45.04
C LEU A 231 25.41 -13.79 -46.53
N GLY A 232 25.27 -15.01 -47.11
CA GLY A 232 25.42 -15.27 -48.55
C GLY A 232 26.84 -15.06 -49.05
N ALA A 233 27.85 -15.23 -48.19
CA ALA A 233 29.23 -15.21 -48.62
C ALA A 233 29.50 -16.42 -49.54
N ALA A 234 30.33 -16.23 -50.60
CA ALA A 234 30.80 -17.34 -51.39
C ALA A 234 31.85 -18.17 -50.63
N ASP A 235 31.86 -19.49 -50.87
CA ASP A 235 32.90 -20.40 -50.37
C ASP A 235 34.30 -19.94 -50.73
#